data_910e45df06a789a6529ef1893bd5d63a
#
_entry.id   910e45df06a789a6529ef1893bd5d63a
#
_cell.length_a   1.000
_cell.length_b   1.000
_cell.length_c   1.000
_cell.angle_alpha   90.00
_cell.angle_beta   90.00
_cell.angle_gamma   90.00
#
_symmetry.space_group_name_H-M   'P 1'
#
loop_
_entity.id
_entity.type
_entity.pdbx_description
1 polymer ?
#
loop_
_entity_poly.entity_id
_entity_poly.type
_entity_poly.pdbx_seq_one_letter_code
_entity_poly.pdbx_strand_id
1 'polypeptide(L)'
;MSLESLSPILFETVSACTLTPSVELGSRRTDETGNEYIYVYNNGVQAAPGKCVYLKTASSGYTVSVTNTAAQVGQFAGGLNHATMLSSSYGWIMTKGLCAVAPDTNAASFNAGEYITVGVDDGYVGVDNATMSTGPRIGWTISSGVSQEGATFAAGLGKAWIKSDIW
;
A
#
# COMPACT_ATOMS: atom_id res chain seq x y z
N MET A 1 22.81 32.56 13.03
CA MET A 1 22.10 31.74 12.04
C MET A 1 21.02 30.99 12.79
N SER A 2 19.78 31.34 12.53
CA SER A 2 18.61 30.70 13.16
C SER A 2 18.37 29.33 12.51
N LEU A 3 18.27 28.30 13.32
CA LEU A 3 17.92 26.92 12.89
C LEU A 3 16.42 26.75 12.63
N GLU A 4 15.68 27.82 12.42
CA GLU A 4 14.22 27.84 12.32
C GLU A 4 13.66 27.44 10.93
N SER A 5 14.47 26.98 10.02
CA SER A 5 14.00 26.54 8.70
C SER A 5 14.07 25.04 8.48
N LEU A 6 14.21 24.23 9.52
CA LEU A 6 13.98 22.81 9.37
C LEU A 6 12.47 22.57 9.19
N SER A 7 12.14 22.30 7.95
CA SER A 7 10.80 22.06 7.42
C SER A 7 9.95 21.20 8.37
N PRO A 8 8.66 21.54 8.60
CA PRO A 8 7.72 20.74 9.40
C PRO A 8 7.55 19.29 8.92
N ILE A 9 8.11 18.95 7.76
CA ILE A 9 8.16 17.60 7.19
C ILE A 9 8.86 16.58 8.11
N LEU A 10 9.72 17.02 9.02
CA LEU A 10 10.45 16.14 9.94
C LEU A 10 9.59 15.51 11.05
N PHE A 11 8.35 15.98 11.25
CA PHE A 11 7.53 15.56 12.39
C PHE A 11 6.23 14.85 12.01
N GLU A 12 5.86 14.83 10.73
CA GLU A 12 4.70 14.06 10.32
C GLU A 12 5.06 12.57 10.25
N THR A 13 4.37 11.77 11.06
CA THR A 13 4.56 10.31 11.02
C THR A 13 3.95 9.73 9.75
N VAL A 14 4.56 8.70 9.19
CA VAL A 14 3.99 7.96 8.03
C VAL A 14 2.64 7.31 8.34
N SER A 15 2.22 7.31 9.59
CA SER A 15 0.91 6.88 10.06
C SER A 15 -0.14 8.01 10.07
N ALA A 16 0.23 9.24 9.75
CA ALA A 16 -0.73 10.34 9.70
C ALA A 16 -1.63 10.24 8.45
N CYS A 17 -2.93 10.42 8.67
CA CYS A 17 -3.94 10.56 7.63
C CYS A 17 -4.71 11.86 7.89
N THR A 18 -4.74 12.77 6.92
CA THR A 18 -5.28 14.12 7.07
C THR A 18 -6.33 14.43 6.00
N LEU A 19 -7.30 15.28 6.32
CA LEU A 19 -8.31 15.75 5.36
C LEU A 19 -7.82 16.93 4.50
N THR A 20 -6.74 17.57 4.93
CA THR A 20 -6.06 18.61 4.16
C THR A 20 -4.61 18.18 3.93
N PRO A 21 -4.02 18.48 2.77
CA PRO A 21 -2.64 18.08 2.53
C PRO A 21 -1.70 18.82 3.48
N SER A 22 -0.84 18.06 4.14
CA SER A 22 0.21 18.58 5.03
C SER A 22 1.53 18.82 4.31
N VAL A 23 1.72 18.10 3.19
CA VAL A 23 2.86 18.24 2.28
C VAL A 23 2.38 18.18 0.84
N GLU A 24 3.25 18.50 -0.09
CA GLU A 24 2.95 18.41 -1.52
C GLU A 24 2.74 16.93 -1.94
N LEU A 25 1.73 16.70 -2.78
CA LEU A 25 1.49 15.37 -3.37
C LEU A 25 2.73 14.91 -4.17
N GLY A 26 3.10 13.66 -3.99
CA GLY A 26 4.30 13.10 -4.59
C GLY A 26 5.57 13.32 -3.77
N SER A 27 5.51 14.01 -2.63
CA SER A 27 6.62 14.08 -1.69
C SER A 27 7.07 12.69 -1.30
N ARG A 28 8.38 12.48 -1.23
CA ARG A 28 8.99 11.18 -0.91
C ARG A 28 9.69 11.22 0.43
N ARG A 29 9.74 10.07 1.07
CA ARG A 29 10.41 9.87 2.36
C ARG A 29 11.00 8.48 2.44
N THR A 30 12.15 8.37 3.08
CA THR A 30 12.75 7.09 3.46
C THR A 30 12.86 7.04 4.98
N ASP A 31 12.48 5.94 5.59
CA ASP A 31 12.68 5.73 7.03
C ASP A 31 14.07 5.15 7.33
N GLU A 32 14.38 5.02 8.63
CA GLU A 32 15.68 4.52 9.10
C GLU A 32 15.97 3.06 8.70
N THR A 33 14.93 2.31 8.35
CA THR A 33 15.03 0.90 7.91
C THR A 33 15.14 0.76 6.40
N GLY A 34 15.12 1.89 5.67
CA GLY A 34 15.23 1.93 4.21
C GLY A 34 13.91 1.71 3.47
N ASN A 35 12.79 1.73 4.15
CA ASN A 35 11.49 1.71 3.49
C ASN A 35 11.21 3.06 2.84
N GLU A 36 10.68 3.03 1.63
CA GLU A 36 10.37 4.21 0.84
C GLU A 36 8.86 4.47 0.83
N TYR A 37 8.48 5.73 0.99
CA TYR A 37 7.09 6.20 1.04
C TYR A 37 6.88 7.35 0.07
N ILE A 38 5.62 7.49 -0.38
CA ILE A 38 5.16 8.62 -1.18
C ILE A 38 3.85 9.16 -0.63
N TYR A 39 3.67 10.48 -0.70
CA TYR A 39 2.47 11.17 -0.22
C TYR A 39 1.42 11.25 -1.30
N VAL A 40 0.22 10.75 -1.02
CA VAL A 40 -0.86 10.57 -2.00
C VAL A 40 -2.21 11.02 -1.49
N TYR A 41 -3.17 11.17 -2.40
CA TYR A 41 -4.57 11.42 -2.11
C TYR A 41 -5.42 10.17 -2.37
N ASN A 42 -6.18 9.72 -1.39
CA ASN A 42 -7.13 8.62 -1.56
C ASN A 42 -8.48 9.14 -2.05
N ASN A 43 -8.77 8.93 -3.32
CA ASN A 43 -10.08 9.25 -3.93
C ASN A 43 -10.99 8.00 -4.02
N GLY A 44 -10.78 7.04 -3.16
CA GLY A 44 -11.57 5.80 -3.10
C GLY A 44 -12.26 5.62 -1.76
N VAL A 45 -12.68 4.41 -1.50
CA VAL A 45 -13.17 4.01 -0.18
C VAL A 45 -12.04 3.99 0.84
N GLN A 46 -12.40 3.91 2.10
CA GLN A 46 -11.43 3.76 3.19
C GLN A 46 -10.55 2.52 2.97
N ALA A 47 -9.26 2.69 3.15
CA ALA A 47 -8.26 1.64 3.05
C ALA A 47 -7.64 1.36 4.42
N ALA A 48 -7.81 0.15 4.93
CA ALA A 48 -7.17 -0.30 6.15
C ALA A 48 -5.69 -0.64 5.92
N PRO A 49 -4.85 -0.65 6.96
CA PRO A 49 -3.51 -1.19 6.87
C PRO A 49 -3.52 -2.64 6.34
N GLY A 50 -2.47 -3.06 5.62
CA GLY A 50 -2.42 -4.33 4.89
C GLY A 50 -3.05 -4.30 3.51
N LYS A 51 -3.80 -3.27 3.18
CA LYS A 51 -4.35 -3.09 1.84
C LYS A 51 -3.31 -2.52 0.88
N CYS A 52 -3.36 -3.00 -0.34
CA CYS A 52 -2.68 -2.40 -1.48
C CYS A 52 -3.53 -1.28 -2.08
N VAL A 53 -2.89 -0.28 -2.63
CA VAL A 53 -3.55 0.81 -3.34
C VAL A 53 -2.98 0.93 -4.76
N TYR A 54 -3.82 1.42 -5.65
CA TYR A 54 -3.55 1.51 -7.09
C TYR A 54 -3.74 2.95 -7.55
N LEU A 55 -3.02 3.36 -8.60
CA LEU A 55 -3.34 4.61 -9.28
C LEU A 55 -4.76 4.54 -9.82
N LYS A 56 -5.55 5.58 -9.57
CA LYS A 56 -6.93 5.62 -10.04
C LYS A 56 -7.02 5.72 -11.57
N THR A 57 -6.14 6.49 -12.17
CA THR A 57 -5.94 6.57 -13.64
C THR A 57 -4.48 6.94 -13.92
N ALA A 58 -3.98 6.61 -15.10
CA ALA A 58 -2.63 6.99 -15.51
C ALA A 58 -2.39 8.52 -15.52
N SER A 59 -3.44 9.31 -15.63
CA SER A 59 -3.39 10.78 -15.64
C SER A 59 -3.65 11.42 -14.27
N SER A 60 -3.97 10.64 -13.24
CA SER A 60 -4.35 11.17 -11.92
C SER A 60 -3.16 11.55 -11.04
N GLY A 61 -1.94 11.41 -11.53
CA GLY A 61 -0.74 11.69 -10.76
C GLY A 61 -0.70 10.87 -9.46
N TYR A 62 -0.79 11.53 -8.33
CA TYR A 62 -0.70 10.90 -7.01
C TYR A 62 -2.07 10.57 -6.37
N THR A 63 -3.10 10.34 -7.18
CA THR A 63 -4.43 9.94 -6.69
C THR A 63 -4.55 8.43 -6.73
N VAL A 64 -4.85 7.83 -5.58
CA VAL A 64 -4.92 6.37 -5.40
C VAL A 64 -6.29 5.90 -4.93
N SER A 65 -6.55 4.61 -5.06
CA SER A 65 -7.73 3.92 -4.53
C SER A 65 -7.37 2.47 -4.20
N VAL A 66 -8.09 1.85 -3.29
CA VAL A 66 -8.00 0.39 -3.09
C VAL A 66 -8.72 -0.40 -4.18
N THR A 67 -9.61 0.24 -4.94
CA THR A 67 -10.41 -0.44 -5.96
C THR A 67 -9.53 -0.97 -7.08
N ASN A 68 -9.55 -2.27 -7.25
CA ASN A 68 -8.82 -3.00 -8.26
C ASN A 68 -9.73 -3.26 -9.48
N THR A 69 -9.84 -2.28 -10.37
CA THR A 69 -10.51 -2.53 -11.65
C THR A 69 -9.53 -3.15 -12.64
N ALA A 70 -10.03 -3.90 -13.63
CA ALA A 70 -9.20 -4.54 -14.66
C ALA A 70 -8.25 -3.55 -15.38
N ALA A 71 -8.60 -2.27 -15.45
CA ALA A 71 -7.74 -1.21 -16.00
C ALA A 71 -6.60 -0.79 -15.06
N GLN A 72 -6.65 -1.15 -13.79
CA GLN A 72 -5.71 -0.75 -12.75
C GLN A 72 -4.76 -1.86 -12.30
N VAL A 73 -4.95 -3.09 -12.78
CA VAL A 73 -4.15 -4.27 -12.40
C VAL A 73 -2.64 -4.10 -12.64
N GLY A 74 -2.25 -3.24 -13.56
CA GLY A 74 -0.83 -2.91 -13.81
C GLY A 74 -0.31 -1.68 -13.06
N GLN A 75 -1.12 -1.04 -12.21
CA GLN A 75 -0.82 0.26 -11.61
C GLN A 75 -0.72 0.21 -10.09
N PHE A 76 -0.09 -0.83 -9.56
CA PHE A 76 0.19 -0.95 -8.14
C PHE A 76 0.99 0.26 -7.65
N ALA A 77 0.38 1.08 -6.80
CA ALA A 77 1.00 2.29 -6.28
C ALA A 77 1.80 2.04 -5.01
N GLY A 78 1.32 1.15 -4.14
CA GLY A 78 2.00 0.84 -2.89
C GLY A 78 1.10 0.12 -1.90
N GLY A 79 1.59 -0.05 -0.68
CA GLY A 79 0.88 -0.69 0.42
C GLY A 79 0.67 0.25 1.62
N LEU A 80 -0.36 -0.03 2.39
CA LEU A 80 -0.67 0.67 3.63
C LEU A 80 -0.12 -0.13 4.83
N ASN A 81 0.93 0.36 5.44
CA ASN A 81 1.61 -0.36 6.53
C ASN A 81 1.14 0.04 7.93
N HIS A 82 0.80 1.29 8.17
CA HIS A 82 0.69 1.82 9.53
C HIS A 82 -0.65 2.42 9.90
N ALA A 83 -1.42 2.93 8.95
CA ALA A 83 -2.64 3.66 9.26
C ALA A 83 -3.77 3.35 8.29
N THR A 84 -4.98 3.51 8.78
CA THR A 84 -6.16 3.57 7.94
C THR A 84 -6.16 4.89 7.18
N MET A 85 -6.21 4.81 5.86
CA MET A 85 -6.39 5.97 4.99
C MET A 85 -7.88 6.15 4.72
N LEU A 86 -8.48 7.22 5.21
CA LEU A 86 -9.89 7.52 5.04
C LEU A 86 -10.22 7.84 3.57
N SER A 87 -11.49 7.74 3.20
CA SER A 87 -11.97 8.27 1.93
C SER A 87 -11.73 9.79 1.87
N SER A 88 -11.35 10.29 0.71
CA SER A 88 -11.07 11.71 0.48
C SER A 88 -10.03 12.31 1.43
N SER A 89 -9.00 11.55 1.74
CA SER A 89 -7.91 11.95 2.64
C SER A 89 -6.53 11.82 1.99
N TYR A 90 -5.57 12.42 2.65
CA TYR A 90 -4.16 12.42 2.26
C TYR A 90 -3.35 11.59 3.23
N GLY A 91 -2.32 10.92 2.74
CA GLY A 91 -1.44 10.13 3.60
C GLY A 91 -0.29 9.48 2.85
N TRP A 92 0.54 8.79 3.61
CA TRP A 92 1.71 8.11 3.10
C TRP A 92 1.41 6.66 2.76
N ILE A 93 1.82 6.22 1.58
CA ILE A 93 1.84 4.81 1.19
C ILE A 93 3.27 4.33 1.04
N MET A 94 3.53 3.08 1.38
CA MET A 94 4.83 2.47 1.19
C MET A 94 4.97 2.02 -0.27
N THR A 95 6.00 2.50 -0.94
CA THR A 95 6.30 2.16 -2.33
C THR A 95 7.36 1.06 -2.43
N LYS A 96 8.21 0.94 -1.42
CA LYS A 96 9.22 -0.12 -1.33
C LYS A 96 9.53 -0.41 0.13
N GLY A 97 9.70 -1.68 0.45
CA GLY A 97 10.09 -2.12 1.78
C GLY A 97 9.24 -3.23 2.35
N LEU A 98 9.38 -3.44 3.66
CA LEU A 98 8.68 -4.49 4.39
C LEU A 98 7.29 -4.02 4.80
N CYS A 99 6.28 -4.47 4.09
CA CYS A 99 4.88 -4.08 4.27
C CYS A 99 4.04 -5.22 4.85
N ALA A 100 3.09 -4.87 5.71
CA ALA A 100 1.99 -5.77 6.03
C ALA A 100 1.08 -5.90 4.80
N VAL A 101 0.65 -7.11 4.48
CA VAL A 101 -0.21 -7.40 3.34
C VAL A 101 -1.35 -8.34 3.74
N ALA A 102 -2.54 -8.07 3.21
CA ALA A 102 -3.72 -8.90 3.42
C ALA A 102 -3.88 -9.86 2.24
N PRO A 103 -3.88 -11.19 2.46
CA PRO A 103 -4.16 -12.15 1.41
C PRO A 103 -5.59 -12.01 0.89
N ASP A 104 -5.73 -12.22 -0.41
CA ASP A 104 -7.03 -12.32 -1.09
C ASP A 104 -7.86 -13.48 -0.55
N THR A 105 -9.17 -13.35 -0.53
CA THR A 105 -10.10 -14.39 -0.07
C THR A 105 -9.96 -15.70 -0.87
N ASN A 106 -9.63 -15.60 -2.15
CA ASN A 106 -9.35 -16.76 -3.00
C ASN A 106 -7.98 -17.41 -2.73
N ALA A 107 -7.06 -16.68 -2.14
CA ALA A 107 -5.74 -17.19 -1.76
C ALA A 107 -5.71 -17.71 -0.33
N ALA A 108 -6.77 -18.21 0.24
CA ALA A 108 -6.93 -18.72 1.60
C ALA A 108 -5.73 -18.53 2.58
N SER A 109 -4.51 -18.61 2.08
CA SER A 109 -3.25 -18.33 2.79
C SER A 109 -2.10 -18.20 1.79
N PHE A 110 -1.01 -17.56 2.20
CA PHE A 110 0.29 -17.64 1.51
C PHE A 110 1.39 -18.04 2.49
N ASN A 111 2.43 -18.69 1.98
CA ASN A 111 3.59 -19.14 2.74
C ASN A 111 4.74 -18.13 2.60
N ALA A 112 5.71 -18.20 3.51
CA ALA A 112 6.94 -17.43 3.37
C ALA A 112 7.70 -17.84 2.08
N GLY A 113 8.23 -16.87 1.37
CA GLY A 113 9.01 -17.07 0.14
C GLY A 113 8.19 -17.12 -1.15
N GLU A 114 6.88 -17.02 -1.10
CA GLU A 114 6.05 -16.97 -2.29
C GLU A 114 6.04 -15.57 -2.91
N TYR A 115 6.03 -15.51 -4.24
CA TYR A 115 5.78 -14.25 -4.95
C TYR A 115 4.32 -13.84 -4.82
N ILE A 116 4.11 -12.55 -4.62
CA ILE A 116 2.78 -11.95 -4.55
C ILE A 116 2.50 -11.07 -5.76
N THR A 117 1.24 -11.07 -6.15
CA THR A 117 0.68 -10.25 -7.21
C THR A 117 -0.46 -9.41 -6.66
N VAL A 118 -1.01 -8.55 -7.48
CA VAL A 118 -2.30 -7.91 -7.21
C VAL A 118 -3.37 -9.00 -7.08
N GLY A 119 -4.14 -8.97 -6.00
CA GLY A 119 -5.26 -9.89 -5.79
C GLY A 119 -6.48 -9.55 -6.64
N VAL A 120 -7.46 -10.45 -6.68
CA VAL A 120 -8.74 -10.21 -7.38
C VAL A 120 -9.67 -9.31 -6.58
N ASP A 121 -9.58 -9.35 -5.26
CA ASP A 121 -10.36 -8.50 -4.36
C ASP A 121 -9.67 -7.14 -4.12
N ASP A 122 -10.47 -6.11 -3.90
CA ASP A 122 -10.02 -4.73 -3.73
C ASP A 122 -9.02 -4.56 -2.59
N GLY A 123 -7.79 -4.21 -2.94
CA GLY A 123 -6.70 -3.94 -2.01
C GLY A 123 -6.04 -5.17 -1.38
N TYR A 124 -6.39 -6.37 -1.78
CA TYR A 124 -5.73 -7.60 -1.32
C TYR A 124 -4.60 -8.05 -2.25
N VAL A 125 -3.76 -8.94 -1.78
CA VAL A 125 -2.70 -9.56 -2.58
C VAL A 125 -3.02 -11.01 -2.87
N GLY A 126 -2.73 -11.44 -4.10
CA GLY A 126 -2.79 -12.82 -4.53
C GLY A 126 -1.42 -13.48 -4.49
N VAL A 127 -1.40 -14.81 -4.55
CA VAL A 127 -0.17 -15.58 -4.76
C VAL A 127 0.07 -15.71 -6.27
N ASP A 128 1.34 -15.65 -6.69
CA ASP A 128 1.71 -15.85 -8.07
C ASP A 128 1.63 -17.36 -8.44
N ASN A 129 0.42 -17.82 -8.69
CA ASN A 129 0.15 -19.14 -9.22
C ASN A 129 -0.80 -19.05 -10.41
N ALA A 130 -0.82 -20.11 -11.23
CA ALA A 130 -1.57 -20.16 -12.49
C ALA A 130 -3.08 -19.89 -12.34
N THR A 131 -3.63 -19.98 -11.15
CA THR A 131 -5.07 -19.85 -10.87
C THR A 131 -5.42 -18.47 -10.32
N MET A 132 -4.47 -17.77 -9.73
CA MET A 132 -4.73 -16.56 -8.92
C MET A 132 -3.91 -15.32 -9.35
N SER A 133 -3.01 -15.46 -10.30
CA SER A 133 -2.20 -14.37 -10.80
C SER A 133 -2.94 -13.64 -11.92
N THR A 134 -3.38 -12.42 -11.65
CA THR A 134 -4.01 -11.55 -12.65
C THR A 134 -3.16 -10.33 -12.99
N GLY A 135 -2.00 -10.17 -12.37
CA GLY A 135 -1.19 -8.97 -12.51
C GLY A 135 0.31 -9.19 -12.35
N PRO A 136 1.10 -8.13 -12.44
CA PRO A 136 2.54 -8.18 -12.25
C PRO A 136 2.89 -8.58 -10.83
N ARG A 137 4.06 -9.17 -10.66
CA ARG A 137 4.65 -9.42 -9.33
C ARG A 137 4.96 -8.09 -8.66
N ILE A 138 4.46 -7.93 -7.44
CA ILE A 138 4.64 -6.71 -6.64
C ILE A 138 5.57 -6.92 -5.44
N GLY A 139 5.98 -8.17 -5.20
CA GLY A 139 6.86 -8.52 -4.10
C GLY A 139 6.92 -10.00 -3.80
N TRP A 140 7.43 -10.33 -2.62
CA TRP A 140 7.46 -11.69 -2.08
C TRP A 140 7.21 -11.68 -0.57
N THR A 141 6.60 -12.76 -0.08
CA THR A 141 6.26 -12.93 1.34
C THR A 141 7.49 -13.29 2.17
N ILE A 142 7.57 -12.75 3.37
CA ILE A 142 8.59 -13.08 4.38
C ILE A 142 7.98 -13.93 5.49
N SER A 143 6.69 -13.77 5.74
CA SER A 143 5.96 -14.60 6.70
C SER A 143 4.64 -15.06 6.10
N SER A 144 4.14 -16.21 6.56
CA SER A 144 2.82 -16.71 6.17
C SER A 144 1.72 -15.73 6.60
N GLY A 145 0.69 -15.66 5.80
CA GLY A 145 -0.54 -14.93 6.07
C GLY A 145 -1.76 -15.83 5.81
N VAL A 146 -2.83 -15.59 6.54
CA VAL A 146 -4.11 -16.30 6.37
C VAL A 146 -5.16 -15.31 5.95
N SER A 147 -5.92 -15.64 4.91
CA SER A 147 -7.08 -14.86 4.47
C SER A 147 -8.08 -14.73 5.62
N GLN A 148 -8.57 -13.54 5.85
CA GLN A 148 -9.61 -13.28 6.84
C GLN A 148 -10.64 -12.32 6.25
N GLU A 149 -11.70 -12.89 5.76
CA GLU A 149 -12.87 -12.13 5.40
C GLU A 149 -13.53 -11.56 6.65
N GLY A 150 -13.58 -10.23 6.76
CA GLY A 150 -14.25 -9.53 7.87
C GLY A 150 -13.44 -9.38 9.17
N ALA A 151 -12.17 -9.74 9.20
CA ALA A 151 -11.36 -9.60 10.40
C ALA A 151 -10.74 -8.21 10.58
N THR A 152 -10.66 -7.80 11.83
CA THR A 152 -9.86 -6.63 12.22
C THR A 152 -8.36 -6.93 12.02
N PHE A 153 -7.64 -5.94 11.63
CA PHE A 153 -6.27 -5.88 11.14
C PHE A 153 -5.18 -6.73 11.86
N ALA A 154 -5.41 -7.17 13.09
CA ALA A 154 -4.37 -7.81 13.92
C ALA A 154 -4.16 -9.32 13.68
N ALA A 155 -5.09 -10.01 13.03
CA ALA A 155 -5.01 -11.46 12.84
C ALA A 155 -5.14 -11.78 11.34
N GLY A 156 -4.14 -12.40 10.75
CA GLY A 156 -4.19 -12.90 9.38
C GLY A 156 -3.38 -12.12 8.34
N LEU A 157 -2.68 -11.05 8.74
CA LEU A 157 -1.76 -10.38 7.83
C LEU A 157 -0.44 -11.11 7.73
N GLY A 158 0.05 -11.20 6.52
CA GLY A 158 1.43 -11.56 6.26
C GLY A 158 2.33 -10.35 6.18
N LYS A 159 3.64 -10.59 6.16
CA LYS A 159 4.64 -9.59 5.82
C LYS A 159 5.23 -9.91 4.47
N ALA A 160 5.30 -8.91 3.60
CA ALA A 160 5.91 -9.04 2.30
C ALA A 160 6.88 -7.89 2.04
N TRP A 161 7.94 -8.19 1.31
CA TRP A 161 8.75 -7.16 0.70
C TRP A 161 8.07 -6.72 -0.59
N ILE A 162 7.67 -5.47 -0.67
CA ILE A 162 6.99 -4.90 -1.83
C ILE A 162 7.88 -3.92 -2.59
N LYS A 163 7.60 -3.75 -3.87
CA LYS A 163 8.17 -2.71 -4.72
C LYS A 163 7.14 -2.25 -5.75
N SER A 164 6.90 -0.95 -5.80
CA SER A 164 6.14 -0.31 -6.85
C SER A 164 7.07 0.10 -8.00
N ASP A 165 6.69 -0.20 -9.23
CA ASP A 165 7.48 0.14 -10.43
C ASP A 165 6.95 1.40 -11.14
N ILE A 166 5.94 2.07 -10.57
CA ILE A 166 5.33 3.26 -11.17
C ILE A 166 5.83 4.60 -10.64
N TRP A 167 6.70 4.59 -9.62
CA TRP A 167 7.25 5.79 -8.99
C TRP A 167 8.76 5.99 -9.23
#